data_e210d6003c5bc0683d4c93bb53c956a0
#
_entry.id   e210d6003c5bc0683d4c93bb53c956a0
#
_cell.length_a   1.000
_cell.length_b   1.000
_cell.length_c   1.000
_cell.angle_alpha   90.00
_cell.angle_beta   90.00
_cell.angle_gamma   90.00
#
_symmetry.space_group_name_H-M   'P 1'
#
loop_
_entity.id
_entity.type
_entity.pdbx_description
1 polymer ?
#
loop_
_entity_poly.entity_id
_entity_poly.type
_entity_poly.pdbx_seq_one_letter_code
_entity_poly.pdbx_strand_id
1 'polypeptide(L)'
;MKRSEFMQLLLAGMSLLPACRTQDDPAAPQPPSPPPAEAASKIFWVKGVPNQPFDSGLPNRHAGIDALLDLMAANELSFYKLQGSASPSEAYGLIAADDVVLVKVNAQWKYRGCTNSDLVRGVIQAVLDHPDGFGGEVVIIENGQGRGSLNCDTSASYGGDTGVHANAGDPSHTFHYLADEVFKGKPVSARLLDPIRGDFIGAQDHRTDGYRRLENVSYPCFTTVRGTRVELQEGVWDGSAYRQNLKLINIPVLKHHDRGGSEITAALKHFYGLVSMKDGHSPARHYLRLGETCGKMIVSVRPPVLNIIDAIWVSHKAITGFPEGKTFRANQIVASQDPVALDYWAAKNVLYPIDQDARHHPDFAGIAAWLEEARKTINDRGGLYKPDAGIRVDRVTRSESAMQVFTRALS
;
A
#
# COMPACT_ATOMS: atom_id res chain seq x y z
N MET A 1 -10.50 -62.14 10.85
CA MET A 1 -10.85 -61.78 12.23
C MET A 1 -11.53 -60.42 12.22
N LYS A 2 -12.75 -60.36 12.74
CA LYS A 2 -13.71 -59.26 12.55
C LYS A 2 -13.46 -58.09 13.48
N ARG A 3 -13.71 -56.89 12.96
CA ARG A 3 -13.61 -55.55 13.60
C ARG A 3 -14.71 -55.32 14.67
N SER A 4 -14.76 -56.06 15.75
CA SER A 4 -15.86 -55.87 16.71
C SER A 4 -15.52 -56.12 18.21
N GLU A 5 -14.23 -56.12 18.58
CA GLU A 5 -13.87 -56.44 19.98
C GLU A 5 -12.90 -55.42 20.61
N PHE A 6 -12.99 -54.11 20.25
CA PHE A 6 -12.12 -53.09 20.89
C PHE A 6 -12.88 -51.88 21.48
N MET A 7 -14.10 -52.13 21.97
CA MET A 7 -14.93 -51.07 22.54
C MET A 7 -15.71 -51.50 23.78
N GLN A 8 -15.02 -52.09 24.76
CA GLN A 8 -15.56 -52.28 26.10
C GLN A 8 -14.39 -52.49 27.07
N LEU A 9 -13.81 -51.42 27.60
CA LEU A 9 -13.07 -51.38 28.87
C LEU A 9 -12.48 -49.95 29.09
N LEU A 10 -13.33 -49.04 29.54
CA LEU A 10 -12.91 -47.78 30.20
C LEU A 10 -14.13 -47.08 30.81
N LEU A 11 -14.71 -47.75 31.83
CA LEU A 11 -15.67 -47.15 32.73
C LEU A 11 -15.47 -47.79 34.11
N ALA A 12 -14.53 -47.23 34.90
CA ALA A 12 -14.55 -47.28 36.35
C ALA A 12 -13.31 -46.56 36.89
N GLY A 13 -13.49 -45.42 37.51
CA GLY A 13 -12.41 -44.70 38.21
C GLY A 13 -12.73 -43.23 38.44
N MET A 14 -13.94 -42.89 38.94
CA MET A 14 -14.20 -41.57 39.50
C MET A 14 -13.71 -41.51 40.93
N SER A 15 -12.56 -40.95 41.18
CA SER A 15 -12.11 -40.49 42.51
C SER A 15 -12.41 -38.99 42.64
N LEU A 16 -13.24 -38.67 43.60
CA LEU A 16 -13.56 -37.32 44.03
C LEU A 16 -12.32 -36.65 44.67
N LEU A 17 -11.76 -35.65 44.04
CA LEU A 17 -10.84 -34.67 44.66
C LEU A 17 -11.61 -33.37 44.94
N PRO A 18 -11.39 -32.72 46.10
CA PRO A 18 -12.10 -31.49 46.44
C PRO A 18 -11.62 -30.32 45.57
N ALA A 19 -12.58 -29.56 45.03
CA ALA A 19 -12.34 -28.37 44.25
C ALA A 19 -11.69 -27.29 45.12
N CYS A 20 -10.42 -26.96 44.83
CA CYS A 20 -9.85 -25.68 45.24
C CYS A 20 -10.54 -24.57 44.42
N ARG A 21 -11.28 -23.70 45.11
CA ARG A 21 -11.73 -22.43 44.57
C ARG A 21 -10.49 -21.59 44.27
N THR A 22 -10.13 -21.44 42.98
CA THR A 22 -9.26 -20.35 42.52
C THR A 22 -10.08 -19.06 42.63
N GLN A 23 -9.55 -18.08 43.36
CA GLN A 23 -10.03 -16.70 43.32
C GLN A 23 -10.00 -16.25 41.87
N ASP A 24 -11.17 -15.80 41.38
CA ASP A 24 -11.27 -15.16 40.09
C ASP A 24 -10.48 -13.84 40.13
N ASP A 25 -9.29 -13.82 39.54
CA ASP A 25 -8.64 -12.56 39.17
C ASP A 25 -9.58 -11.82 38.22
N PRO A 26 -9.82 -10.53 38.41
CA PRO A 26 -10.64 -9.76 37.47
C PRO A 26 -9.97 -9.83 36.09
N ALA A 27 -10.66 -10.42 35.15
CA ALA A 27 -10.19 -10.50 33.77
C ALA A 27 -9.81 -9.10 33.27
N ALA A 28 -8.60 -8.95 32.73
CA ALA A 28 -8.18 -7.70 32.14
C ALA A 28 -9.25 -7.25 31.10
N PRO A 29 -9.58 -5.95 31.05
CA PRO A 29 -10.59 -5.46 30.11
C PRO A 29 -10.24 -5.91 28.70
N GLN A 30 -11.13 -6.67 28.10
CA GLN A 30 -10.95 -7.07 26.69
C GLN A 30 -10.95 -5.79 25.84
N PRO A 31 -10.02 -5.69 24.88
CA PRO A 31 -10.07 -4.58 23.92
C PRO A 31 -11.45 -4.55 23.25
N PRO A 32 -11.98 -3.37 22.95
CA PRO A 32 -13.27 -3.24 22.28
C PRO A 32 -13.26 -4.08 20.99
N SER A 33 -14.36 -4.79 20.72
CA SER A 33 -14.50 -5.56 19.50
C SER A 33 -14.32 -4.64 18.29
N PRO A 34 -13.61 -5.08 17.24
CA PRO A 34 -13.50 -4.30 16.00
C PRO A 34 -14.91 -3.96 15.49
N PRO A 35 -15.11 -2.74 14.95
CA PRO A 35 -16.40 -2.38 14.38
C PRO A 35 -16.80 -3.41 13.32
N PRO A 36 -18.11 -3.67 13.15
CA PRO A 36 -18.58 -4.61 12.13
C PRO A 36 -18.06 -4.19 10.76
N ALA A 37 -17.66 -5.17 9.95
CA ALA A 37 -17.18 -4.92 8.61
C ALA A 37 -18.23 -4.14 7.81
N GLU A 38 -17.83 -3.02 7.24
CA GLU A 38 -18.74 -2.20 6.46
C GLU A 38 -19.06 -2.87 5.12
N ALA A 39 -20.34 -2.80 4.72
CA ALA A 39 -20.80 -3.36 3.46
C ALA A 39 -20.27 -2.57 2.23
N ALA A 40 -19.82 -1.35 2.40
CA ALA A 40 -19.41 -0.46 1.33
C ALA A 40 -17.94 -0.04 1.44
N SER A 41 -17.24 0.00 0.29
CA SER A 41 -15.87 0.50 0.21
C SER A 41 -15.86 2.03 0.27
N LYS A 42 -15.07 2.62 1.17
CA LYS A 42 -14.93 4.08 1.32
C LYS A 42 -13.90 4.61 0.33
N ILE A 43 -14.28 5.62 -0.44
CA ILE A 43 -13.42 6.39 -1.33
C ILE A 43 -13.30 7.81 -0.78
N PHE A 44 -12.09 8.27 -0.53
CA PHE A 44 -11.80 9.61 -0.06
C PHE A 44 -11.19 10.43 -1.19
N TRP A 45 -11.84 11.51 -1.58
CA TRP A 45 -11.47 12.32 -2.74
C TRP A 45 -11.21 13.77 -2.37
N VAL A 46 -9.95 14.20 -2.45
CA VAL A 46 -9.52 15.58 -2.27
C VAL A 46 -9.31 16.22 -3.64
N LYS A 47 -9.91 17.37 -3.86
CA LYS A 47 -9.82 18.17 -5.08
C LYS A 47 -9.16 19.53 -4.79
N GLY A 48 -8.58 20.14 -5.81
CA GLY A 48 -8.03 21.49 -5.71
C GLY A 48 -6.74 21.56 -4.91
N VAL A 49 -5.92 20.48 -4.93
CA VAL A 49 -4.59 20.53 -4.29
C VAL A 49 -3.82 21.73 -4.85
N PRO A 50 -3.36 22.67 -4.00
CA PRO A 50 -2.73 23.90 -4.46
C PRO A 50 -1.37 23.65 -5.14
N ASN A 51 -0.94 24.60 -5.96
CA ASN A 51 0.35 24.53 -6.64
C ASN A 51 1.53 24.60 -5.68
N GLN A 52 1.35 25.30 -4.58
CA GLN A 52 2.27 25.37 -3.45
C GLN A 52 1.57 24.67 -2.27
N PRO A 53 1.75 23.36 -2.12
CA PRO A 53 0.98 22.60 -1.15
C PRO A 53 1.50 22.71 0.29
N PHE A 54 2.68 23.31 0.50
CA PHE A 54 3.30 23.45 1.81
C PHE A 54 3.02 24.82 2.43
N ASP A 55 2.67 24.82 3.71
CA ASP A 55 2.58 26.03 4.52
C ASP A 55 3.99 26.50 4.93
N SER A 56 4.25 27.80 4.82
CA SER A 56 5.51 28.41 5.25
C SER A 56 5.77 28.29 6.76
N GLY A 57 4.72 28.18 7.56
CA GLY A 57 4.80 28.04 9.02
C GLY A 57 4.96 26.58 9.51
N LEU A 58 4.60 25.60 8.67
CA LEU A 58 4.61 24.17 8.99
C LEU A 58 5.32 23.40 7.86
N PRO A 59 6.66 23.45 7.82
CA PRO A 59 7.41 22.81 6.75
C PRO A 59 7.10 21.33 6.67
N ASN A 60 6.99 20.82 5.46
CA ASN A 60 6.65 19.45 5.10
C ASN A 60 5.18 19.03 5.27
N ARG A 61 4.31 19.81 5.91
CA ARG A 61 2.87 19.54 5.92
C ARG A 61 2.26 19.88 4.57
N HIS A 62 1.63 18.91 3.94
CA HIS A 62 1.07 19.03 2.60
C HIS A 62 -0.45 19.21 2.68
N ALA A 63 -0.98 20.35 2.24
CA ALA A 63 -2.40 20.70 2.37
C ALA A 63 -3.37 19.62 1.87
N GLY A 64 -3.02 18.94 0.77
CA GLY A 64 -3.82 17.83 0.24
C GLY A 64 -3.82 16.58 1.13
N ILE A 65 -2.70 16.29 1.81
CA ILE A 65 -2.62 15.18 2.77
C ILE A 65 -3.37 15.53 4.04
N ASP A 66 -3.18 16.73 4.58
CA ASP A 66 -3.92 17.16 5.78
C ASP A 66 -5.43 17.08 5.53
N ALA A 67 -5.88 17.57 4.37
CA ALA A 67 -7.29 17.49 3.96
C ALA A 67 -7.78 16.04 3.80
N LEU A 68 -6.93 15.13 3.30
CA LEU A 68 -7.25 13.71 3.18
C LEU A 68 -7.41 13.06 4.55
N LEU A 69 -6.47 13.29 5.47
CA LEU A 69 -6.49 12.71 6.80
C LEU A 69 -7.69 13.19 7.62
N ASP A 70 -8.00 14.49 7.55
CA ASP A 70 -9.20 15.06 8.16
C ASP A 70 -10.49 14.43 7.59
N LEU A 71 -10.54 14.27 6.24
CA LEU A 71 -11.69 13.66 5.58
C LEU A 71 -11.86 12.19 5.99
N MET A 72 -10.77 11.46 6.12
CA MET A 72 -10.77 10.07 6.60
C MET A 72 -11.26 10.00 8.05
N ALA A 73 -10.70 10.83 8.93
CA ALA A 73 -11.06 10.86 10.36
C ALA A 73 -12.54 11.21 10.57
N ALA A 74 -13.06 12.21 9.83
CA ALA A 74 -14.49 12.59 9.85
C ALA A 74 -15.43 11.47 9.39
N ASN A 75 -14.89 10.43 8.73
CA ASN A 75 -15.64 9.28 8.22
C ASN A 75 -15.13 7.96 8.80
N GLU A 76 -14.76 7.97 10.08
CA GLU A 76 -14.46 6.79 10.90
C GLU A 76 -13.26 5.96 10.40
N LEU A 77 -12.30 6.58 9.71
CA LEU A 77 -11.03 5.97 9.35
C LEU A 77 -9.88 6.83 9.86
N SER A 78 -9.44 6.58 11.09
CA SER A 78 -8.29 7.28 11.67
C SER A 78 -6.98 6.84 11.01
N PHE A 79 -6.14 7.82 10.65
CA PHE A 79 -4.79 7.55 10.19
C PHE A 79 -3.90 7.07 11.35
N TYR A 80 -4.08 7.61 12.54
CA TYR A 80 -3.31 7.27 13.71
C TYR A 80 -4.02 6.23 14.58
N LYS A 81 -3.28 5.21 14.98
CA LYS A 81 -3.67 4.25 16.01
C LYS A 81 -3.17 4.75 17.36
N LEU A 82 -4.08 5.30 18.15
CA LEU A 82 -3.75 5.91 19.43
C LEU A 82 -3.83 4.90 20.58
N GLN A 83 -2.81 4.91 21.45
CA GLN A 83 -2.80 4.05 22.63
C GLN A 83 -3.82 4.55 23.65
N GLY A 84 -4.61 3.62 24.19
CA GLY A 84 -5.59 3.93 25.24
C GLY A 84 -6.79 4.76 24.79
N SER A 85 -6.96 5.01 23.51
CA SER A 85 -8.14 5.71 23.00
C SER A 85 -9.41 4.87 23.19
N ALA A 86 -10.47 5.50 23.71
CA ALA A 86 -11.80 4.92 23.81
C ALA A 86 -12.56 4.95 22.46
N SER A 87 -12.08 5.72 21.48
CA SER A 87 -12.64 5.77 20.13
C SER A 87 -12.26 4.52 19.34
N PRO A 88 -13.23 3.69 18.86
CA PRO A 88 -12.90 2.53 18.05
C PRO A 88 -12.10 2.89 16.77
N SER A 89 -12.39 4.04 16.14
CA SER A 89 -11.67 4.46 14.94
C SER A 89 -10.19 4.74 15.22
N GLU A 90 -9.86 5.31 16.37
CA GLU A 90 -8.48 5.61 16.78
C GLU A 90 -7.77 4.37 17.36
N ALA A 91 -8.48 3.55 18.16
CA ALA A 91 -7.94 2.29 18.69
C ALA A 91 -7.50 1.32 17.57
N TYR A 92 -8.20 1.37 16.43
CA TYR A 92 -7.89 0.59 15.21
C TYR A 92 -7.41 1.45 14.05
N GLY A 93 -6.75 2.57 14.32
CA GLY A 93 -6.14 3.42 13.30
C GLY A 93 -5.07 2.69 12.48
N LEU A 94 -4.65 3.30 11.37
CA LEU A 94 -3.79 2.65 10.39
C LEU A 94 -2.34 2.54 10.82
N ILE A 95 -1.80 3.57 11.49
CA ILE A 95 -0.38 3.70 11.84
C ILE A 95 -0.25 3.83 13.36
N ALA A 96 0.52 2.96 13.96
CA ALA A 96 0.92 3.04 15.37
C ALA A 96 2.27 3.76 15.52
N ALA A 97 2.56 4.22 16.74
CA ALA A 97 3.76 5.01 17.02
C ALA A 97 5.08 4.23 16.81
N ASP A 98 5.06 2.91 16.88
CA ASP A 98 6.22 2.01 16.76
C ASP A 98 6.26 1.24 15.43
N ASP A 99 5.42 1.60 14.47
CA ASP A 99 5.35 0.89 13.18
C ASP A 99 6.59 1.16 12.31
N VAL A 100 6.96 0.15 11.53
CA VAL A 100 7.82 0.29 10.35
C VAL A 100 6.91 0.52 9.15
N VAL A 101 6.96 1.72 8.59
CA VAL A 101 6.07 2.15 7.52
C VAL A 101 6.80 2.13 6.19
N LEU A 102 6.42 1.21 5.31
CA LEU A 102 6.89 1.18 3.93
C LEU A 102 6.02 2.11 3.08
N VAL A 103 6.63 3.09 2.43
CA VAL A 103 5.97 3.97 1.46
C VAL A 103 6.38 3.53 0.06
N LYS A 104 5.48 2.81 -0.62
CA LYS A 104 5.71 2.33 -1.99
C LYS A 104 5.37 3.43 -2.99
N VAL A 105 6.35 3.79 -3.83
CA VAL A 105 6.23 4.84 -4.84
C VAL A 105 6.42 4.28 -6.26
N ASN A 106 6.06 5.04 -7.31
CA ASN A 106 6.56 4.81 -8.66
C ASN A 106 7.86 5.59 -8.88
N ALA A 107 8.94 4.89 -9.20
CA ALA A 107 10.20 5.49 -9.60
C ALA A 107 10.85 4.78 -10.82
N GLN A 108 10.08 3.96 -11.53
CA GLN A 108 10.53 3.34 -12.78
C GLN A 108 10.78 4.38 -13.89
N TRP A 109 10.05 5.47 -13.84
CA TRP A 109 10.14 6.61 -14.76
C TRP A 109 10.43 7.88 -13.97
N LYS A 110 10.91 8.94 -14.62
CA LYS A 110 11.05 10.29 -14.07
C LYS A 110 9.94 11.21 -14.58
N TYR A 111 10.00 12.51 -14.30
CA TYR A 111 8.95 13.49 -14.63
C TYR A 111 7.58 13.07 -14.05
N ARG A 112 6.51 13.35 -14.78
CA ARG A 112 5.13 13.02 -14.37
C ARG A 112 4.81 11.51 -14.51
N GLY A 113 5.81 10.69 -14.84
CA GLY A 113 5.71 9.24 -14.84
C GLY A 113 6.06 8.60 -13.50
N CYS A 114 6.63 9.35 -12.54
CA CYS A 114 6.85 8.91 -11.15
C CYS A 114 5.82 9.53 -10.18
N THR A 115 5.71 8.96 -8.99
CA THR A 115 4.88 9.50 -7.91
C THR A 115 5.34 10.92 -7.55
N ASN A 116 4.41 11.80 -7.25
CA ASN A 116 4.71 13.15 -6.79
C ASN A 116 5.44 13.11 -5.44
N SER A 117 6.69 13.58 -5.42
CA SER A 117 7.52 13.51 -4.22
C SER A 117 7.10 14.52 -3.15
N ASP A 118 6.45 15.63 -3.52
CA ASP A 118 5.86 16.55 -2.54
C ASP A 118 4.72 15.87 -1.78
N LEU A 119 3.89 15.06 -2.48
CA LEU A 119 2.86 14.25 -1.83
C LEU A 119 3.48 13.23 -0.86
N VAL A 120 4.54 12.53 -1.29
CA VAL A 120 5.27 11.58 -0.46
C VAL A 120 5.87 12.27 0.77
N ARG A 121 6.44 13.46 0.61
CA ARG A 121 6.94 14.30 1.71
C ARG A 121 5.84 14.57 2.74
N GLY A 122 4.64 14.95 2.29
CA GLY A 122 3.49 15.15 3.17
C GLY A 122 3.07 13.90 3.93
N VAL A 123 3.04 12.73 3.27
CA VAL A 123 2.72 11.44 3.93
C VAL A 123 3.77 11.08 4.98
N ILE A 124 5.06 11.24 4.67
CA ILE A 124 6.13 10.98 5.63
C ILE A 124 6.00 11.90 6.85
N GLN A 125 5.76 13.21 6.61
CA GLN A 125 5.58 14.15 7.71
C GLN A 125 4.37 13.75 8.58
N ALA A 126 3.26 13.36 7.99
CA ALA A 126 2.09 12.90 8.74
C ALA A 126 2.42 11.68 9.61
N VAL A 127 3.22 10.71 9.12
CA VAL A 127 3.66 9.58 9.95
C VAL A 127 4.53 10.05 11.12
N LEU A 128 5.48 10.96 10.87
CA LEU A 128 6.38 11.50 11.90
C LEU A 128 5.64 12.35 12.96
N ASP A 129 4.52 12.97 12.58
CA ASP A 129 3.66 13.77 13.45
C ASP A 129 2.68 12.90 14.29
N HIS A 130 2.93 11.60 14.43
CA HIS A 130 2.07 10.73 15.23
C HIS A 130 1.85 11.30 16.65
N PRO A 131 0.59 11.46 17.11
CA PRO A 131 0.29 12.13 18.39
C PRO A 131 0.96 11.50 19.62
N ASP A 132 1.14 10.18 19.64
CA ASP A 132 1.84 9.47 20.73
C ASP A 132 3.39 9.56 20.62
N GLY A 133 3.90 10.30 19.62
CA GLY A 133 5.32 10.36 19.28
C GLY A 133 5.76 9.16 18.43
N PHE A 134 6.31 9.42 17.22
CA PHE A 134 6.74 8.35 16.32
C PHE A 134 8.14 7.85 16.67
N GLY A 135 8.23 6.60 17.11
CA GLY A 135 9.47 5.90 17.42
C GLY A 135 9.84 4.78 16.43
N GLY A 136 9.03 4.59 15.38
CA GLY A 136 9.24 3.59 14.34
C GLY A 136 10.21 4.03 13.24
N GLU A 137 10.02 3.52 12.01
CA GLU A 137 10.84 3.84 10.85
C GLU A 137 9.97 4.03 9.61
N VAL A 138 10.29 5.00 8.75
CA VAL A 138 9.68 5.17 7.42
C VAL A 138 10.69 4.81 6.34
N VAL A 139 10.29 3.94 5.42
CA VAL A 139 11.16 3.49 4.31
C VAL A 139 10.45 3.70 2.98
N ILE A 140 10.98 4.60 2.15
CA ILE A 140 10.51 4.75 0.77
C ILE A 140 11.05 3.57 -0.04
N ILE A 141 10.18 2.82 -0.71
CA ILE A 141 10.58 1.62 -1.46
C ILE A 141 10.10 1.66 -2.90
N GLU A 142 10.90 1.10 -3.81
CA GLU A 142 10.55 0.84 -5.20
C GLU A 142 11.41 -0.26 -5.80
N ASN A 143 10.82 -0.99 -6.75
CA ASN A 143 11.54 -1.80 -7.71
C ASN A 143 11.55 -1.06 -9.06
N GLY A 144 12.65 -0.42 -9.39
CA GLY A 144 12.82 0.36 -10.62
C GLY A 144 12.92 -0.49 -11.89
N GLN A 145 12.90 -1.81 -11.77
CA GLN A 145 12.93 -2.79 -12.86
C GLN A 145 14.17 -2.64 -13.76
N GLY A 146 15.29 -2.19 -13.21
CA GLY A 146 16.52 -1.89 -13.95
C GLY A 146 16.42 -0.68 -14.87
N ARG A 147 15.38 0.12 -14.73
CA ARG A 147 15.14 1.35 -15.53
C ARG A 147 15.00 2.58 -14.66
N GLY A 148 14.50 2.41 -13.45
CA GLY A 148 14.19 3.49 -12.53
C GLY A 148 15.27 3.70 -11.48
N SER A 149 15.21 4.87 -10.86
CA SER A 149 16.07 5.28 -9.77
C SER A 149 15.27 6.14 -8.81
N LEU A 150 15.52 5.97 -7.50
CA LEU A 150 14.95 6.86 -6.47
C LEU A 150 15.53 8.29 -6.54
N ASN A 151 16.54 8.53 -7.39
CA ASN A 151 17.04 9.86 -7.74
C ASN A 151 16.30 10.52 -8.92
N CYS A 152 15.32 9.83 -9.53
CA CYS A 152 14.60 10.34 -10.71
C CYS A 152 15.54 10.81 -11.84
N ASP A 153 16.62 10.06 -12.10
CA ASP A 153 17.71 10.40 -13.03
C ASP A 153 17.92 9.35 -14.13
N THR A 154 16.99 8.41 -14.30
CA THR A 154 17.14 7.33 -15.28
C THR A 154 17.14 7.83 -16.72
N SER A 155 18.12 7.43 -17.50
CA SER A 155 18.24 7.72 -18.95
C SER A 155 17.47 6.75 -19.84
N ALA A 156 17.10 5.58 -19.31
CA ALA A 156 16.50 4.48 -20.12
C ALA A 156 15.20 4.88 -20.82
N SER A 157 14.52 5.92 -20.34
CA SER A 157 13.20 6.34 -20.78
C SER A 157 13.20 7.58 -21.68
N TYR A 158 14.34 8.28 -21.78
CA TYR A 158 14.38 9.65 -22.31
C TYR A 158 15.54 9.92 -23.29
N GLY A 159 15.93 8.92 -24.04
CA GLY A 159 16.89 9.13 -25.14
C GLY A 159 18.27 9.60 -24.69
N GLY A 160 18.72 9.19 -23.50
CA GLY A 160 20.02 9.57 -22.95
C GLY A 160 20.01 10.77 -22.00
N ASP A 161 18.86 11.41 -21.78
CA ASP A 161 18.74 12.47 -20.75
C ASP A 161 18.97 11.87 -19.36
N THR A 162 20.06 12.26 -18.72
CA THR A 162 20.46 11.85 -17.36
C THR A 162 20.09 12.90 -16.31
N GLY A 163 19.39 13.96 -16.69
CA GLY A 163 18.97 15.01 -15.76
C GLY A 163 18.03 14.47 -14.67
N VAL A 164 18.11 15.10 -13.50
CA VAL A 164 17.20 14.81 -12.37
C VAL A 164 15.86 15.51 -12.61
N HIS A 165 14.79 14.75 -12.57
CA HIS A 165 13.44 15.27 -12.84
C HIS A 165 12.40 14.56 -11.95
N ALA A 166 12.35 14.92 -10.68
CA ALA A 166 11.29 14.47 -9.79
C ALA A 166 9.93 15.08 -10.19
N ASN A 167 8.85 14.35 -9.90
CA ASN A 167 7.49 14.87 -10.00
C ASN A 167 7.18 15.68 -8.73
N ALA A 168 7.63 16.94 -8.70
CA ALA A 168 7.50 17.86 -7.57
C ALA A 168 7.38 19.30 -8.04
N GLY A 169 7.18 20.21 -7.11
CA GLY A 169 7.32 21.66 -7.33
C GLY A 169 8.77 22.04 -7.64
N ASP A 170 9.73 21.41 -6.95
CA ASP A 170 11.16 21.47 -7.28
C ASP A 170 11.60 20.11 -7.86
N PRO A 171 12.05 20.08 -9.12
CA PRO A 171 12.47 18.84 -9.77
C PRO A 171 13.66 18.12 -9.11
N SER A 172 14.43 18.81 -8.26
CA SER A 172 15.54 18.21 -7.50
C SER A 172 15.08 17.41 -6.27
N HIS A 173 13.83 17.55 -5.83
CA HIS A 173 13.27 16.89 -4.67
C HIS A 173 12.95 15.42 -4.96
N THR A 174 13.97 14.61 -5.19
CA THR A 174 13.89 13.17 -5.43
C THR A 174 13.55 12.40 -4.16
N PHE A 175 13.27 11.09 -4.26
CA PHE A 175 12.98 10.28 -3.07
C PHE A 175 14.21 10.12 -2.17
N HIS A 176 15.41 10.02 -2.74
CA HIS A 176 16.65 10.07 -1.94
C HIS A 176 16.84 11.44 -1.29
N TYR A 177 16.59 12.54 -2.01
CA TYR A 177 16.65 13.89 -1.45
C TYR A 177 15.69 14.04 -0.25
N LEU A 178 14.49 13.48 -0.33
CA LEU A 178 13.58 13.49 0.82
C LEU A 178 14.19 12.78 2.03
N ALA A 179 14.74 11.58 1.85
CA ALA A 179 15.31 10.81 2.95
C ALA A 179 16.58 11.46 3.53
N ASP A 180 17.49 11.92 2.66
CA ASP A 180 18.86 12.28 3.03
C ASP A 180 18.99 13.76 3.44
N GLU A 181 18.14 14.64 2.88
CA GLU A 181 18.21 16.08 3.14
C GLU A 181 16.98 16.62 3.87
N VAL A 182 15.75 16.37 3.37
CA VAL A 182 14.53 16.94 3.97
C VAL A 182 14.28 16.33 5.36
N PHE A 183 14.41 15.03 5.49
CA PHE A 183 14.20 14.30 6.74
C PHE A 183 15.52 13.83 7.40
N LYS A 184 16.60 14.53 7.11
CA LYS A 184 17.92 14.25 7.71
C LYS A 184 17.82 14.18 9.24
N GLY A 185 18.36 13.11 9.82
CA GLY A 185 18.32 12.87 11.26
C GLY A 185 17.00 12.33 11.80
N LYS A 186 15.98 12.19 10.95
CA LYS A 186 14.72 11.49 11.27
C LYS A 186 14.82 10.01 10.92
N PRO A 187 13.94 9.15 11.44
CA PRO A 187 13.92 7.72 11.10
C PRO A 187 13.31 7.47 9.70
N VAL A 188 13.86 8.11 8.68
CA VAL A 188 13.43 8.02 7.29
C VAL A 188 14.57 7.54 6.43
N SER A 189 14.30 6.60 5.52
CA SER A 189 15.28 6.09 4.58
C SER A 189 14.62 5.74 3.23
N ALA A 190 15.43 5.47 2.21
CA ALA A 190 14.98 5.06 0.89
C ALA A 190 15.71 3.77 0.46
N ARG A 191 14.96 2.79 -0.09
CA ARG A 191 15.50 1.50 -0.52
C ARG A 191 15.02 1.13 -1.91
N LEU A 192 15.94 1.13 -2.88
CA LEU A 192 15.69 0.54 -4.20
C LEU A 192 15.84 -0.98 -4.10
N LEU A 193 14.85 -1.73 -4.60
CA LEU A 193 14.84 -3.20 -4.56
C LEU A 193 15.57 -3.85 -5.75
N ASP A 194 16.04 -3.07 -6.72
CA ASP A 194 16.76 -3.56 -7.91
C ASP A 194 17.99 -4.41 -7.59
N PRO A 195 18.82 -4.10 -6.57
CA PRO A 195 19.97 -4.93 -6.23
C PRO A 195 19.64 -6.38 -5.88
N ILE A 196 18.43 -6.63 -5.32
CA ILE A 196 17.98 -7.96 -4.89
C ILE A 196 16.94 -8.58 -5.83
N ARG A 197 16.59 -7.92 -6.93
CA ARG A 197 15.46 -8.28 -7.80
C ARG A 197 15.48 -9.68 -8.41
N GLY A 198 16.64 -10.32 -8.46
CA GLY A 198 16.84 -11.66 -9.00
C GLY A 198 17.18 -12.72 -7.97
N ASP A 199 17.37 -12.34 -6.71
CA ASP A 199 17.87 -13.21 -5.66
C ASP A 199 16.72 -13.85 -4.89
N PHE A 200 16.76 -15.18 -4.73
CA PHE A 200 15.80 -15.92 -3.93
C PHE A 200 16.46 -16.51 -2.70
N ILE A 201 15.83 -16.34 -1.54
CA ILE A 201 16.32 -16.79 -0.24
C ILE A 201 15.40 -17.84 0.38
N GLY A 202 15.97 -18.70 1.22
CA GLY A 202 15.22 -19.74 1.94
C GLY A 202 14.37 -19.19 3.08
N ALA A 203 13.36 -19.95 3.49
CA ALA A 203 12.42 -19.54 4.54
C ALA A 203 13.08 -19.27 5.91
N GLN A 204 14.22 -19.88 6.18
CA GLN A 204 14.97 -19.72 7.44
C GLN A 204 16.13 -18.70 7.33
N ASP A 205 16.27 -18.04 6.17
CA ASP A 205 17.30 -17.02 6.00
C ASP A 205 16.75 -15.64 6.38
N HIS A 206 17.12 -15.19 7.59
CA HIS A 206 16.71 -13.88 8.12
C HIS A 206 17.83 -12.82 7.98
N ARG A 207 18.93 -13.13 7.28
CA ARG A 207 20.09 -12.23 7.18
C ARG A 207 20.37 -11.74 5.79
N THR A 208 20.09 -12.55 4.77
CA THR A 208 20.36 -12.22 3.37
C THR A 208 19.17 -11.46 2.77
N ASP A 209 19.42 -10.36 2.07
CA ASP A 209 18.42 -9.67 1.29
C ASP A 209 18.07 -10.47 0.03
N GLY A 210 16.80 -10.48 -0.34
CA GLY A 210 16.32 -11.25 -1.50
C GLY A 210 14.81 -11.32 -1.56
N TYR A 211 14.31 -12.32 -2.27
CA TYR A 211 12.88 -12.56 -2.44
C TYR A 211 12.48 -13.94 -1.91
N ARG A 212 11.29 -14.01 -1.33
CA ARG A 212 10.61 -15.28 -1.05
C ARG A 212 9.42 -15.48 -1.98
N ARG A 213 8.94 -16.71 -2.05
CA ARG A 213 7.75 -17.09 -2.83
C ARG A 213 6.66 -17.67 -1.95
N LEU A 214 5.43 -17.25 -2.22
CA LEU A 214 4.23 -17.81 -1.64
C LEU A 214 3.16 -17.87 -2.74
N GLU A 215 2.56 -19.04 -2.95
CA GLU A 215 1.47 -19.23 -3.93
C GLU A 215 1.77 -18.68 -5.35
N ASN A 216 2.96 -18.86 -5.84
CA ASN A 216 3.44 -18.38 -7.14
C ASN A 216 3.60 -16.85 -7.26
N VAL A 217 3.57 -16.11 -6.17
CA VAL A 217 4.00 -14.71 -6.13
C VAL A 217 5.26 -14.57 -5.29
N SER A 218 6.13 -13.65 -5.67
CA SER A 218 7.35 -13.34 -4.93
C SER A 218 7.21 -12.01 -4.22
N TYR A 219 7.86 -11.89 -3.07
CA TYR A 219 7.83 -10.68 -2.25
C TYR A 219 9.20 -10.40 -1.63
N PRO A 220 9.56 -9.11 -1.41
CA PRO A 220 10.89 -8.75 -0.94
C PRO A 220 11.09 -9.02 0.54
N CYS A 221 12.33 -9.40 0.87
CA CYS A 221 12.89 -9.49 2.20
C CYS A 221 14.20 -8.71 2.20
N PHE A 222 14.31 -7.69 3.03
CA PHE A 222 15.47 -6.81 3.02
C PHE A 222 15.74 -6.20 4.39
N THR A 223 16.97 -5.72 4.56
CA THR A 223 17.36 -4.94 5.73
C THR A 223 17.37 -3.46 5.38
N THR A 224 16.74 -2.62 6.19
CA THR A 224 16.72 -1.16 5.99
C THR A 224 18.09 -0.57 6.28
N VAL A 225 18.31 0.68 5.89
CA VAL A 225 19.53 1.43 6.21
C VAL A 225 19.78 1.52 7.74
N ARG A 226 18.71 1.48 8.53
CA ARG A 226 18.77 1.51 9.99
C ARG A 226 18.96 0.14 10.65
N GLY A 227 19.09 -0.92 9.85
CA GLY A 227 19.30 -2.28 10.34
C GLY A 227 18.04 -3.07 10.66
N THR A 228 16.84 -2.51 10.39
CA THR A 228 15.57 -3.21 10.58
C THR A 228 15.40 -4.28 9.51
N ARG A 229 15.18 -5.52 9.92
CA ARG A 229 14.90 -6.63 8.99
C ARG A 229 13.42 -6.71 8.68
N VAL A 230 13.09 -6.53 7.40
CA VAL A 230 11.73 -6.57 6.87
C VAL A 230 11.56 -7.79 6.00
N GLU A 231 10.48 -8.52 6.23
CA GLU A 231 9.92 -9.51 5.32
C GLU A 231 8.46 -9.13 5.05
N LEU A 232 8.15 -8.87 3.79
CA LEU A 232 6.86 -8.23 3.48
C LEU A 232 5.66 -9.03 3.96
N GLN A 233 5.71 -10.36 3.91
CA GLN A 233 4.61 -11.22 4.36
C GLN A 233 4.58 -11.37 5.89
N GLU A 234 5.72 -11.69 6.51
CA GLU A 234 5.78 -12.02 7.93
C GLU A 234 5.86 -10.79 8.85
N GLY A 235 6.39 -9.65 8.36
CA GLY A 235 6.52 -8.43 9.15
C GLY A 235 7.97 -8.03 9.43
N VAL A 236 8.23 -7.55 10.65
CA VAL A 236 9.55 -7.10 11.13
C VAL A 236 10.17 -8.19 12.00
N TRP A 237 11.39 -8.62 11.65
CA TRP A 237 12.15 -9.60 12.44
C TRP A 237 12.86 -8.93 13.62
N ASP A 238 12.59 -9.37 14.85
CA ASP A 238 13.20 -8.83 16.08
C ASP A 238 14.44 -9.60 16.56
N GLY A 239 14.90 -10.57 15.80
CA GLY A 239 16.00 -11.46 16.16
C GLY A 239 15.54 -12.84 16.63
N SER A 240 14.28 -13.02 16.97
CA SER A 240 13.67 -14.27 17.45
C SER A 240 12.34 -14.61 16.80
N ALA A 241 11.52 -13.60 16.47
CA ALA A 241 10.20 -13.76 15.90
C ALA A 241 9.86 -12.59 14.98
N TYR A 242 8.82 -12.76 14.15
CA TYR A 242 8.26 -11.67 13.37
C TYR A 242 7.16 -10.94 14.14
N ARG A 243 7.21 -9.60 14.09
CA ARG A 243 6.20 -8.70 14.66
C ARG A 243 5.39 -8.05 13.56
N GLN A 244 4.10 -7.84 13.82
CA GLN A 244 3.15 -7.29 12.84
C GLN A 244 3.07 -5.75 12.85
N ASN A 245 4.10 -5.07 13.33
CA ASN A 245 4.24 -3.62 13.26
C ASN A 245 4.83 -3.16 11.90
N LEU A 246 4.55 -3.87 10.82
CA LEU A 246 4.89 -3.50 9.45
C LEU A 246 3.66 -2.98 8.74
N LYS A 247 3.70 -1.74 8.27
CA LYS A 247 2.64 -1.10 7.48
C LYS A 247 3.11 -0.79 6.07
N LEU A 248 2.21 -0.85 5.11
CA LEU A 248 2.47 -0.51 3.73
C LEU A 248 1.47 0.55 3.27
N ILE A 249 1.97 1.74 2.93
CA ILE A 249 1.22 2.79 2.24
C ILE A 249 1.61 2.75 0.77
N ASN A 250 0.64 2.58 -0.12
CA ASN A 250 0.83 2.45 -1.55
C ASN A 250 0.46 3.76 -2.23
N ILE A 251 1.43 4.44 -2.87
CA ILE A 251 1.23 5.77 -3.50
C ILE A 251 1.51 5.69 -5.00
N PRO A 252 0.57 5.14 -5.79
CA PRO A 252 0.69 5.11 -7.25
C PRO A 252 0.47 6.48 -7.87
N VAL A 253 1.23 6.82 -8.93
CA VAL A 253 0.83 7.88 -9.85
C VAL A 253 -0.24 7.36 -10.81
N LEU A 254 -1.34 8.10 -10.96
CA LEU A 254 -2.38 7.77 -11.94
C LEU A 254 -1.91 8.09 -13.35
N LYS A 255 -1.86 7.10 -14.21
CA LYS A 255 -1.39 7.31 -15.59
C LYS A 255 -1.86 6.25 -16.57
N HIS A 256 -1.84 6.64 -17.86
CA HIS A 256 -1.88 5.73 -18.98
C HIS A 256 -0.78 4.66 -18.88
N HIS A 257 -1.07 3.46 -19.34
CA HIS A 257 -0.12 2.37 -19.49
C HIS A 257 -0.21 1.74 -20.89
N ASP A 258 0.65 0.74 -21.15
CA ASP A 258 0.72 0.07 -22.45
C ASP A 258 -0.61 -0.54 -22.87
N ARG A 259 -0.83 -0.55 -24.17
CA ARG A 259 -1.90 -1.32 -24.81
C ARG A 259 -1.69 -2.82 -24.62
N GLY A 260 -2.76 -3.56 -24.50
CA GLY A 260 -2.71 -5.01 -24.53
C GLY A 260 -2.81 -5.68 -23.17
N GLY A 261 -3.45 -5.04 -22.18
CA GLY A 261 -3.86 -5.72 -20.95
C GLY A 261 -3.66 -5.02 -19.63
N SER A 262 -2.94 -3.90 -19.60
CA SER A 262 -2.89 -3.10 -18.36
C SER A 262 -3.55 -1.74 -18.48
N GLU A 263 -3.44 -1.07 -19.62
CA GLU A 263 -4.09 0.19 -20.02
C GLU A 263 -3.85 1.38 -19.08
N ILE A 264 -3.89 1.17 -17.76
CA ILE A 264 -3.65 2.20 -16.74
C ILE A 264 -2.68 1.71 -15.67
N THR A 265 -2.05 2.64 -14.95
CA THR A 265 -1.38 2.42 -13.67
C THR A 265 -2.18 3.13 -12.59
N ALA A 266 -2.61 2.38 -11.60
CA ALA A 266 -3.26 2.82 -10.39
C ALA A 266 -2.85 1.89 -9.22
N ALA A 267 -3.61 1.71 -8.15
CA ALA A 267 -3.17 1.03 -6.94
C ALA A 267 -2.75 -0.44 -7.17
N LEU A 268 -3.58 -1.24 -7.83
CA LEU A 268 -3.28 -2.66 -8.07
C LEU A 268 -2.05 -2.85 -8.97
N LYS A 269 -2.04 -2.19 -10.13
CA LYS A 269 -0.92 -2.30 -11.07
C LYS A 269 0.40 -1.82 -10.45
N HIS A 270 0.35 -0.81 -9.61
CA HIS A 270 1.50 -0.31 -8.88
C HIS A 270 2.05 -1.35 -7.89
N PHE A 271 1.16 -2.08 -7.25
CA PHE A 271 1.51 -3.14 -6.30
C PHE A 271 2.31 -4.28 -6.94
N TYR A 272 2.09 -4.52 -8.24
CA TYR A 272 2.89 -5.45 -9.04
C TYR A 272 4.40 -5.14 -9.02
N GLY A 273 4.80 -3.88 -8.80
CA GLY A 273 6.19 -3.47 -8.63
C GLY A 273 6.93 -4.07 -7.42
N LEU A 274 6.22 -4.77 -6.52
CA LEU A 274 6.82 -5.50 -5.39
C LEU A 274 7.22 -6.94 -5.73
N VAL A 275 6.79 -7.47 -6.88
CA VAL A 275 7.16 -8.82 -7.34
C VAL A 275 8.62 -8.81 -7.84
N SER A 276 9.37 -9.89 -7.61
CA SER A 276 10.72 -10.06 -8.16
C SER A 276 10.72 -9.91 -9.68
N MET A 277 11.70 -9.22 -10.22
CA MET A 277 11.84 -9.06 -11.68
C MET A 277 12.07 -10.39 -12.39
N LYS A 278 12.69 -11.36 -11.74
CA LYS A 278 12.84 -12.73 -12.28
C LYS A 278 11.48 -13.42 -12.48
N ASP A 279 10.53 -13.17 -11.58
CA ASP A 279 9.15 -13.65 -11.73
C ASP A 279 8.30 -12.69 -12.58
N GLY A 280 8.50 -11.39 -12.43
CA GLY A 280 7.70 -10.34 -13.05
C GLY A 280 7.89 -10.18 -14.56
N HIS A 281 9.02 -10.60 -15.12
CA HIS A 281 9.28 -10.55 -16.57
C HIS A 281 8.44 -11.54 -17.38
N SER A 282 7.74 -12.47 -16.76
CA SER A 282 6.83 -13.32 -17.52
C SER A 282 5.71 -12.47 -18.12
N PRO A 283 5.57 -12.39 -19.46
CA PRO A 283 4.48 -11.68 -20.12
C PRO A 283 3.10 -12.12 -19.62
N ALA A 284 2.98 -13.41 -19.28
CA ALA A 284 1.75 -13.95 -18.74
C ALA A 284 1.35 -13.29 -17.40
N ARG A 285 2.30 -12.98 -16.52
CA ARG A 285 1.99 -12.33 -15.25
C ARG A 285 1.66 -10.85 -15.40
N HIS A 286 2.41 -10.15 -16.25
CA HIS A 286 2.26 -8.70 -16.41
C HIS A 286 1.02 -8.30 -17.23
N TYR A 287 0.67 -9.10 -18.23
CA TYR A 287 -0.44 -8.76 -19.15
C TYR A 287 -1.64 -9.69 -19.00
N LEU A 288 -1.43 -10.99 -18.93
CA LEU A 288 -2.51 -11.97 -18.95
C LEU A 288 -3.00 -12.34 -17.54
N ARG A 289 -2.17 -12.20 -16.50
CA ARG A 289 -2.48 -12.55 -15.11
C ARG A 289 -2.19 -11.43 -14.11
N LEU A 290 -2.34 -10.19 -14.55
CA LEU A 290 -2.08 -9.03 -13.72
C LEU A 290 -2.99 -9.02 -12.48
N GLY A 291 -4.28 -9.19 -12.68
CA GLY A 291 -5.27 -9.18 -11.61
C GLY A 291 -5.07 -10.34 -10.61
N GLU A 292 -4.82 -11.56 -11.12
CA GLU A 292 -4.51 -12.71 -10.27
C GLU A 292 -3.24 -12.45 -9.43
N THR A 293 -2.18 -11.95 -10.04
CA THR A 293 -0.91 -11.69 -9.34
C THR A 293 -1.08 -10.64 -8.24
N CYS A 294 -1.70 -9.50 -8.56
CA CYS A 294 -1.96 -8.45 -7.58
C CYS A 294 -2.93 -8.93 -6.48
N GLY A 295 -3.97 -9.68 -6.86
CA GLY A 295 -4.91 -10.26 -5.92
C GLY A 295 -4.22 -11.22 -4.94
N LYS A 296 -3.35 -12.11 -5.42
CA LYS A 296 -2.57 -13.02 -4.56
C LYS A 296 -1.63 -12.27 -3.62
N MET A 297 -0.95 -11.22 -4.09
CA MET A 297 -0.13 -10.39 -3.22
C MET A 297 -0.95 -9.81 -2.05
N ILE A 298 -2.15 -9.37 -2.33
CA ILE A 298 -3.04 -8.73 -1.35
C ILE A 298 -3.60 -9.73 -0.34
N VAL A 299 -4.00 -10.92 -0.77
CA VAL A 299 -4.60 -11.92 0.14
C VAL A 299 -3.60 -12.80 0.87
N SER A 300 -2.41 -12.96 0.33
CA SER A 300 -1.44 -13.94 0.85
C SER A 300 -0.17 -13.31 1.39
N VAL A 301 0.22 -12.13 0.89
CA VAL A 301 1.47 -11.48 1.32
C VAL A 301 1.15 -10.34 2.28
N ARG A 302 0.77 -9.17 1.77
CA ARG A 302 0.41 -8.02 2.61
C ARG A 302 -0.37 -6.99 1.80
N PRO A 303 -1.62 -6.68 2.18
CA PRO A 303 -2.32 -5.55 1.59
C PRO A 303 -1.73 -4.23 2.11
N PRO A 304 -1.77 -3.16 1.31
CA PRO A 304 -1.58 -1.82 1.83
C PRO A 304 -2.64 -1.49 2.89
N VAL A 305 -2.23 -0.84 3.98
CA VAL A 305 -3.18 -0.30 4.96
C VAL A 305 -3.95 0.89 4.38
N LEU A 306 -3.33 1.58 3.40
CA LEU A 306 -3.93 2.66 2.64
C LEU A 306 -3.33 2.73 1.24
N ASN A 307 -4.17 2.90 0.23
CA ASN A 307 -3.77 3.26 -1.12
C ASN A 307 -4.10 4.74 -1.34
N ILE A 308 -3.13 5.53 -1.80
CA ILE A 308 -3.28 6.96 -2.08
C ILE A 308 -2.89 7.20 -3.53
N ILE A 309 -3.85 7.33 -4.42
CA ILE A 309 -3.58 7.67 -5.82
C ILE A 309 -3.15 9.14 -5.91
N ASP A 310 -1.92 9.33 -6.37
CA ASP A 310 -1.41 10.62 -6.84
C ASP A 310 -2.05 10.93 -8.19
N ALA A 311 -2.97 11.87 -8.19
CA ALA A 311 -3.57 12.46 -9.36
C ALA A 311 -3.36 13.99 -9.36
N ILE A 312 -2.24 14.48 -8.81
CA ILE A 312 -1.85 15.89 -8.92
C ILE A 312 -1.49 16.17 -10.38
N TRP A 313 -0.59 15.36 -10.94
CA TRP A 313 -0.32 15.30 -12.37
C TRP A 313 -0.67 13.93 -12.92
N VAL A 314 -1.49 13.88 -13.95
CA VAL A 314 -1.92 12.66 -14.61
C VAL A 314 -1.29 12.58 -15.99
N SER A 315 -0.50 11.55 -16.23
CA SER A 315 0.05 11.28 -17.56
C SER A 315 -0.94 10.46 -18.37
N HIS A 316 -1.81 11.14 -19.12
CA HIS A 316 -2.96 10.49 -19.78
C HIS A 316 -2.65 9.94 -21.18
N LYS A 317 -1.50 10.28 -21.78
CA LYS A 317 -1.11 9.84 -23.13
C LYS A 317 0.27 9.21 -23.22
N ALA A 318 0.99 9.11 -22.10
CA ALA A 318 2.32 8.52 -22.07
C ALA A 318 2.59 7.82 -20.75
N ILE A 319 3.18 6.64 -20.80
CA ILE A 319 3.60 5.89 -19.61
C ILE A 319 4.71 6.62 -18.84
N THR A 320 5.53 7.39 -19.56
CA THR A 320 6.71 8.07 -19.03
C THR A 320 6.40 9.40 -18.35
N GLY A 321 5.20 9.98 -18.59
CA GLY A 321 4.91 11.35 -18.14
C GLY A 321 5.63 12.44 -18.95
N PHE A 322 6.16 12.12 -20.12
CA PHE A 322 6.89 13.02 -21.01
C PHE A 322 6.49 12.78 -22.47
N PRO A 323 6.43 13.77 -23.35
CA PRO A 323 6.54 15.22 -23.08
C PRO A 323 5.34 15.78 -22.31
N GLU A 324 5.48 16.98 -21.75
CA GLU A 324 4.46 17.63 -20.91
C GLU A 324 3.07 17.72 -21.56
N GLY A 325 2.99 17.91 -22.88
CA GLY A 325 1.72 17.91 -23.63
C GLY A 325 0.93 16.59 -23.59
N LYS A 326 1.49 15.55 -22.98
CA LYS A 326 0.82 14.27 -22.69
C LYS A 326 0.41 14.11 -21.23
N THR A 327 0.54 15.17 -20.45
CA THR A 327 0.19 15.22 -19.03
C THR A 327 -0.88 16.27 -18.78
N PHE A 328 -1.64 16.07 -17.73
CA PHE A 328 -2.68 16.99 -17.28
C PHE A 328 -2.57 17.19 -15.78
N ARG A 329 -2.64 18.45 -15.35
CA ARG A 329 -2.66 18.77 -13.94
C ARG A 329 -4.09 18.70 -13.41
N ALA A 330 -4.43 17.61 -12.73
CA ALA A 330 -5.77 17.38 -12.18
C ALA A 330 -5.92 17.93 -10.75
N ASN A 331 -4.83 18.13 -10.02
CA ASN A 331 -4.83 18.64 -8.65
C ASN A 331 -5.72 17.82 -7.69
N GLN A 332 -5.64 16.51 -7.78
CA GLN A 332 -6.50 15.60 -7.01
C GLN A 332 -5.68 14.53 -6.29
N ILE A 333 -6.24 14.04 -5.19
CA ILE A 333 -5.76 12.88 -4.44
C ILE A 333 -6.98 12.00 -4.17
N VAL A 334 -6.85 10.69 -4.40
CA VAL A 334 -7.91 9.73 -4.10
C VAL A 334 -7.36 8.60 -3.26
N ALA A 335 -8.04 8.23 -2.19
CA ALA A 335 -7.56 7.17 -1.30
C ALA A 335 -8.66 6.18 -0.93
N SER A 336 -8.24 4.94 -0.67
CA SER A 336 -9.10 3.86 -0.17
C SER A 336 -8.26 2.72 0.42
N GLN A 337 -8.88 1.94 1.29
CA GLN A 337 -8.36 0.63 1.70
C GLN A 337 -8.70 -0.47 0.68
N ASP A 338 -9.73 -0.27 -0.16
CA ASP A 338 -10.10 -1.18 -1.25
C ASP A 338 -9.40 -0.77 -2.56
N PRO A 339 -8.36 -1.48 -3.00
CA PRO A 339 -7.63 -1.11 -4.20
C PRO A 339 -8.41 -1.34 -5.49
N VAL A 340 -9.39 -2.26 -5.50
CA VAL A 340 -10.22 -2.55 -6.68
C VAL A 340 -11.24 -1.43 -6.89
N ALA A 341 -11.94 -1.04 -5.82
CA ALA A 341 -12.86 0.09 -5.85
C ALA A 341 -12.15 1.39 -6.20
N LEU A 342 -10.96 1.60 -5.63
CA LEU A 342 -10.14 2.78 -5.87
C LEU A 342 -9.73 2.89 -7.35
N ASP A 343 -9.24 1.80 -7.95
CA ASP A 343 -8.81 1.79 -9.34
C ASP A 343 -9.98 1.99 -10.30
N TYR A 344 -11.11 1.31 -10.04
CA TYR A 344 -12.33 1.49 -10.81
C TYR A 344 -12.77 2.96 -10.76
N TRP A 345 -12.85 3.51 -9.55
CA TRP A 345 -13.37 4.85 -9.33
C TRP A 345 -12.47 5.94 -9.91
N ALA A 346 -11.14 5.83 -9.71
CA ALA A 346 -10.17 6.79 -10.22
C ALA A 346 -10.06 6.76 -11.76
N ALA A 347 -10.13 5.56 -12.37
CA ALA A 347 -10.17 5.42 -13.81
C ALA A 347 -11.39 6.14 -14.40
N LYS A 348 -12.59 5.93 -13.82
CA LYS A 348 -13.85 6.49 -14.30
C LYS A 348 -13.96 8.00 -14.07
N ASN A 349 -13.60 8.48 -12.88
CA ASN A 349 -13.94 9.82 -12.43
C ASN A 349 -12.75 10.82 -12.50
N VAL A 350 -11.52 10.32 -12.67
CA VAL A 350 -10.33 11.18 -12.75
C VAL A 350 -9.62 11.03 -14.10
N LEU A 351 -9.23 9.82 -14.51
CA LEU A 351 -8.44 9.63 -15.72
C LEU A 351 -9.27 9.78 -17.01
N TYR A 352 -10.36 9.03 -17.12
CA TYR A 352 -11.21 9.04 -18.31
C TYR A 352 -11.75 10.44 -18.68
N PRO A 353 -12.18 11.31 -17.75
CA PRO A 353 -12.67 12.65 -18.08
C PRO A 353 -11.62 13.57 -18.72
N ILE A 354 -10.32 13.30 -18.58
CA ILE A 354 -9.24 14.16 -19.09
C ILE A 354 -9.21 14.16 -20.63
N ASP A 355 -9.35 13.00 -21.24
CA ASP A 355 -9.23 12.88 -22.71
C ASP A 355 -10.29 12.00 -23.36
N GLN A 356 -11.17 11.42 -22.56
CA GLN A 356 -12.26 10.52 -23.00
C GLN A 356 -11.75 9.33 -23.84
N ASP A 357 -10.47 8.94 -23.67
CA ASP A 357 -9.97 7.71 -24.29
C ASP A 357 -10.70 6.51 -23.69
N ALA A 358 -11.43 5.77 -24.51
CA ALA A 358 -12.22 4.63 -24.05
C ALA A 358 -11.40 3.60 -23.27
N ARG A 359 -10.09 3.49 -23.53
CA ARG A 359 -9.17 2.60 -22.83
C ARG A 359 -8.90 3.01 -21.38
N HIS A 360 -9.25 4.24 -21.01
CA HIS A 360 -9.15 4.72 -19.62
C HIS A 360 -10.42 4.47 -18.82
N HIS A 361 -11.53 4.12 -19.50
CA HIS A 361 -12.77 3.79 -18.80
C HIS A 361 -12.65 2.42 -18.14
N PRO A 362 -13.06 2.25 -16.86
CA PRO A 362 -12.86 0.99 -16.12
C PRO A 362 -13.64 -0.19 -16.69
N ASP A 363 -14.68 0.05 -17.51
CA ASP A 363 -15.43 -0.99 -18.20
C ASP A 363 -14.85 -1.32 -19.59
N PHE A 364 -13.77 -0.67 -20.01
CA PHE A 364 -13.01 -1.12 -21.16
C PHE A 364 -12.49 -2.54 -20.94
N ALA A 365 -12.61 -3.40 -21.94
CA ALA A 365 -12.39 -4.83 -21.79
C ALA A 365 -11.03 -5.18 -21.14
N GLY A 366 -9.96 -4.44 -21.49
CA GLY A 366 -8.64 -4.65 -20.90
C GLY A 366 -8.61 -4.40 -19.40
N ILE A 367 -9.13 -3.24 -18.94
CA ILE A 367 -9.17 -2.89 -17.52
C ILE A 367 -10.17 -3.77 -16.77
N ALA A 368 -11.39 -3.92 -17.31
CA ALA A 368 -12.45 -4.70 -16.69
C ALA A 368 -12.01 -6.14 -16.39
N ALA A 369 -11.23 -6.74 -17.30
CA ALA A 369 -10.74 -8.12 -17.15
C ALA A 369 -9.83 -8.28 -15.92
N TRP A 370 -8.78 -7.48 -15.79
CA TRP A 370 -7.85 -7.66 -14.69
C TRP A 370 -8.39 -7.11 -13.36
N LEU A 371 -9.24 -6.08 -13.36
CA LEU A 371 -9.96 -5.65 -12.15
C LEU A 371 -10.88 -6.76 -11.63
N GLU A 372 -11.61 -7.42 -12.54
CA GLU A 372 -12.50 -8.54 -12.16
C GLU A 372 -11.71 -9.75 -11.67
N GLU A 373 -10.59 -10.07 -12.32
CA GLU A 373 -9.71 -11.14 -11.89
C GLU A 373 -9.13 -10.87 -10.48
N ALA A 374 -8.67 -9.64 -10.20
CA ALA A 374 -8.21 -9.23 -8.88
C ALA A 374 -9.34 -9.34 -7.84
N ARG A 375 -10.53 -8.82 -8.16
CA ARG A 375 -11.70 -8.89 -7.28
C ARG A 375 -12.06 -10.33 -6.92
N LYS A 376 -12.13 -11.22 -7.91
CA LYS A 376 -12.39 -12.65 -7.68
C LYS A 376 -11.32 -13.28 -6.83
N THR A 377 -10.04 -13.10 -7.19
CA THR A 377 -8.91 -13.68 -6.45
C THR A 377 -8.94 -13.27 -4.99
N ILE A 378 -9.27 -12.00 -4.69
CA ILE A 378 -9.35 -11.50 -3.31
C ILE A 378 -10.57 -12.09 -2.59
N ASN A 379 -11.74 -11.97 -3.18
CA ASN A 379 -13.00 -12.32 -2.51
C ASN A 379 -13.19 -13.84 -2.36
N ASP A 380 -12.75 -14.64 -3.34
CA ASP A 380 -12.85 -16.12 -3.29
C ASP A 380 -11.92 -16.72 -2.21
N ARG A 381 -10.92 -15.98 -1.76
CA ARG A 381 -10.02 -16.35 -0.66
C ARG A 381 -10.39 -15.74 0.69
N GLY A 382 -11.57 -15.14 0.80
CA GLY A 382 -12.08 -14.59 2.06
C GLY A 382 -11.74 -13.12 2.32
N GLY A 383 -11.25 -12.38 1.31
CA GLY A 383 -10.94 -10.96 1.43
C GLY A 383 -9.46 -10.66 1.61
N LEU A 384 -9.14 -9.42 2.01
CA LEU A 384 -7.76 -8.99 2.22
C LEU A 384 -7.13 -9.73 3.40
N TYR A 385 -5.85 -10.08 3.28
CA TYR A 385 -5.06 -10.56 4.40
C TYR A 385 -5.00 -9.49 5.51
N LYS A 386 -5.34 -9.88 6.74
CA LYS A 386 -5.42 -8.94 7.87
C LYS A 386 -4.38 -9.29 8.92
N PRO A 387 -3.12 -8.87 8.76
CA PRO A 387 -2.09 -9.10 9.76
C PRO A 387 -2.33 -8.32 11.06
N ASP A 388 -3.18 -7.27 10.99
CA ASP A 388 -3.59 -6.46 12.14
C ASP A 388 -5.02 -5.91 11.97
N ALA A 389 -5.56 -5.28 13.02
CA ALA A 389 -6.92 -4.76 13.04
C ALA A 389 -7.14 -3.45 12.27
N GLY A 390 -6.07 -2.85 11.71
CA GLY A 390 -6.18 -1.60 10.93
C GLY A 390 -6.85 -1.76 9.56
N ILE A 391 -6.93 -3.00 9.05
CA ILE A 391 -7.57 -3.29 7.77
C ILE A 391 -9.02 -3.67 8.01
N ARG A 392 -9.96 -2.86 7.47
CA ARG A 392 -11.40 -2.98 7.71
C ARG A 392 -12.21 -3.43 6.51
N VAL A 393 -11.59 -3.63 5.37
CA VAL A 393 -12.26 -4.10 4.15
C VAL A 393 -12.24 -5.62 4.14
N ASP A 394 -13.41 -6.24 4.24
CA ASP A 394 -13.55 -7.71 4.16
C ASP A 394 -13.66 -8.20 2.72
N ARG A 395 -14.28 -7.40 1.85
CA ARG A 395 -14.46 -7.71 0.44
C ARG A 395 -14.20 -6.47 -0.42
N VAL A 396 -13.55 -6.68 -1.53
CA VAL A 396 -13.29 -5.62 -2.52
C VAL A 396 -14.40 -5.60 -3.58
N THR A 397 -14.68 -4.42 -4.14
CA THR A 397 -15.76 -4.23 -5.10
C THR A 397 -15.36 -3.42 -6.31
N ARG A 398 -16.03 -3.65 -7.44
CA ARG A 398 -16.00 -2.75 -8.61
C ARG A 398 -17.40 -2.19 -8.94
N SER A 399 -18.34 -2.31 -8.01
CA SER A 399 -19.70 -1.76 -8.15
C SER A 399 -19.78 -0.41 -7.44
N GLU A 400 -20.14 0.65 -8.17
CA GLU A 400 -20.32 1.97 -7.57
C GLU A 400 -21.43 1.99 -6.51
N SER A 401 -22.45 1.16 -6.64
CA SER A 401 -23.50 1.04 -5.63
C SER A 401 -23.02 0.49 -4.28
N ALA A 402 -21.84 -0.13 -4.27
CA ALA A 402 -21.16 -0.63 -3.08
C ALA A 402 -19.99 0.28 -2.66
N MET A 403 -19.95 1.53 -3.15
CA MET A 403 -18.93 2.51 -2.77
C MET A 403 -19.59 3.70 -2.06
N GLN A 404 -18.95 4.19 -1.03
CA GLN A 404 -19.27 5.47 -0.38
C GLN A 404 -18.16 6.46 -0.72
N VAL A 405 -18.52 7.56 -1.37
CA VAL A 405 -17.54 8.57 -1.81
C VAL A 405 -17.67 9.82 -0.94
N PHE A 406 -16.57 10.14 -0.26
CA PHE A 406 -16.43 11.34 0.54
C PHE A 406 -15.54 12.32 -0.20
N THR A 407 -15.93 13.58 -0.28
CA THR A 407 -15.22 14.58 -1.08
C THR A 407 -14.90 15.81 -0.25
N ARG A 408 -13.68 16.33 -0.41
CA ARG A 408 -13.25 17.62 0.12
C ARG A 408 -12.62 18.45 -1.01
N ALA A 409 -13.09 19.67 -1.21
CA ALA A 409 -12.46 20.63 -2.11
C ALA A 409 -11.60 21.59 -1.31
N LEU A 410 -10.37 21.83 -1.77
CA LEU A 410 -9.51 22.90 -1.30
C LEU A 410 -9.74 24.13 -2.18
N SER A 411 -9.82 25.29 -1.55
CA SER A 411 -10.07 26.59 -2.21
C SER A 411 -8.77 27.22 -2.71
#